data_b9e4c40410e72eeea5d4a9875865a3e6
#
_entry.id   b9e4c40410e72eeea5d4a9875865a3e6
#
_cell.length_a   1.000
_cell.length_b   1.000
_cell.length_c   1.000
_cell.angle_alpha   90.00
_cell.angle_beta   90.00
_cell.angle_gamma   90.00
#
_symmetry.space_group_name_H-M   'P 1'
#
loop_
_entity.id
_entity.type
_entity.pdbx_description
1 polymer ?
#
loop_
_entity_poly.entity_id
_entity_poly.type
_entity_poly.pdbx_seq_one_letter_code
_entity_poly.pdbx_strand_id
1 'polypeptide(L)'
;MPTTVLAYQHFQTFRERLKGLPCRVEYLSRARTAAQAKAVLKELKEGDVGILIGTHRILGKDVRFKDLGLLIVDEEQKFGVSVKEKLRQLKVNVDTLTMTATPIPRTLQFSLMGARDLSVISTPPPNRYPIQTEVHTFNEEVITDAINFEMSRNGQVFFVNNRIANLPELKAMIERHIPDCRVAIGHGQMEPAELEKIIFDFVNYDYDVLLATTIIESGIDIPNANTIIINQAQNFGLSDLHQMRGRVGRSNKKAFCYLLAPPLSSLTAEGRRRLQAIENFSDLGSGIHIAMQDLDIRGAGNLLGAEQSGFIADLGYET
;
A
#
# COMPACT_ATOMS: atom_id res chain seq x y z
N MET A 1 0.57 7.40 -9.51
CA MET A 1 0.09 6.20 -8.78
C MET A 1 0.96 5.00 -9.11
N PRO A 2 1.31 4.12 -8.15
CA PRO A 2 2.19 2.98 -8.42
C PRO A 2 1.55 1.87 -9.25
N THR A 3 0.23 1.69 -9.19
CA THR A 3 -0.47 0.59 -9.88
C THR A 3 -1.65 1.04 -10.73
N THR A 4 -2.02 0.22 -11.72
CA THR A 4 -3.17 0.45 -12.60
C THR A 4 -4.48 0.43 -11.84
N VAL A 5 -4.64 -0.49 -10.90
CA VAL A 5 -5.86 -0.63 -10.08
C VAL A 5 -6.08 0.63 -9.25
N LEU A 6 -5.04 1.12 -8.57
CA LEU A 6 -5.11 2.34 -7.78
C LEU A 6 -5.43 3.57 -8.66
N ALA A 7 -4.79 3.67 -9.82
CA ALA A 7 -5.08 4.76 -10.76
C ALA A 7 -6.54 4.75 -11.22
N TYR A 8 -7.10 3.57 -11.48
CA TYR A 8 -8.50 3.43 -11.86
C TYR A 8 -9.46 3.77 -10.72
N GLN A 9 -9.18 3.33 -9.49
CA GLN A 9 -9.99 3.69 -8.32
C GLN A 9 -10.02 5.20 -8.08
N HIS A 10 -8.87 5.86 -8.17
CA HIS A 10 -8.81 7.34 -8.09
C HIS A 10 -9.59 8.00 -9.23
N PHE A 11 -9.46 7.49 -10.46
CA PHE A 11 -10.24 8.01 -11.59
C PHE A 11 -11.73 7.96 -11.32
N GLN A 12 -12.25 6.84 -10.84
CA GLN A 12 -13.68 6.71 -10.50
C GLN A 12 -14.08 7.69 -9.39
N THR A 13 -13.30 7.77 -8.32
CA THR A 13 -13.56 8.68 -7.19
C THR A 13 -13.60 10.15 -7.63
N PHE A 14 -12.62 10.59 -8.41
CA PHE A 14 -12.57 11.96 -8.90
C PHE A 14 -13.72 12.25 -9.86
N ARG A 15 -14.03 11.33 -10.77
CA ARG A 15 -15.13 11.48 -11.70
C ARG A 15 -16.47 11.62 -11.00
N GLU A 16 -16.71 10.83 -9.96
CA GLU A 16 -17.94 10.92 -9.17
C GLU A 16 -18.03 12.22 -8.37
N ARG A 17 -16.95 12.60 -7.68
CA ARG A 17 -16.90 13.81 -6.85
C ARG A 17 -17.02 15.10 -7.66
N LEU A 18 -16.51 15.11 -8.87
CA LEU A 18 -16.52 16.27 -9.76
C LEU A 18 -17.66 16.24 -10.77
N LYS A 19 -18.60 15.31 -10.62
CA LYS A 19 -19.79 15.23 -11.49
C LYS A 19 -20.59 16.53 -11.43
N GLY A 20 -20.83 17.13 -12.60
CA GLY A 20 -21.54 18.40 -12.71
C GLY A 20 -20.66 19.65 -12.67
N LEU A 21 -19.35 19.50 -12.43
CA LEU A 21 -18.38 20.58 -12.55
C LEU A 21 -17.75 20.57 -13.96
N PRO A 22 -17.33 21.73 -14.49
CA PRO A 22 -16.67 21.84 -15.79
C PRO A 22 -15.20 21.37 -15.71
N CYS A 23 -14.97 20.17 -15.20
CA CYS A 23 -13.66 19.57 -15.04
C CYS A 23 -13.68 18.15 -15.59
N ARG A 24 -12.99 17.95 -16.71
CA ARG A 24 -12.85 16.64 -17.31
C ARG A 24 -11.75 15.84 -16.63
N VAL A 25 -12.11 14.67 -16.13
CA VAL A 25 -11.17 13.71 -15.50
C VAL A 25 -10.91 12.57 -16.46
N GLU A 26 -9.65 12.29 -16.73
CA GLU A 26 -9.21 11.16 -17.54
C GLU A 26 -8.13 10.36 -16.83
N TYR A 27 -7.92 9.11 -17.26
CA TYR A 27 -6.83 8.30 -16.77
C TYR A 27 -6.00 7.68 -17.90
N LEU A 28 -4.72 7.46 -17.62
CA LEU A 28 -3.78 6.88 -18.55
C LEU A 28 -2.98 5.75 -17.86
N SER A 29 -3.21 4.52 -18.32
CA SER A 29 -2.53 3.33 -17.82
C SER A 29 -2.34 2.32 -18.95
N ARG A 30 -1.66 1.22 -18.66
CA ARG A 30 -1.50 0.11 -19.62
C ARG A 30 -2.82 -0.61 -19.94
N ALA A 31 -3.83 -0.47 -19.09
CA ALA A 31 -5.16 -1.07 -19.32
C ALA A 31 -5.98 -0.37 -20.40
N ARG A 32 -5.60 0.85 -20.81
CA ARG A 32 -6.25 1.54 -21.94
C ARG A 32 -5.77 0.99 -23.27
N THR A 33 -6.70 0.84 -24.23
CA THR A 33 -6.35 0.52 -25.62
C THR A 33 -5.53 1.65 -26.25
N ALA A 34 -4.75 1.32 -27.28
CA ALA A 34 -3.95 2.32 -28.00
C ALA A 34 -4.80 3.47 -28.55
N ALA A 35 -6.01 3.18 -29.06
CA ALA A 35 -6.93 4.18 -29.57
C ALA A 35 -7.44 5.12 -28.47
N GLN A 36 -7.84 4.58 -27.31
CA GLN A 36 -8.26 5.35 -26.14
C GLN A 36 -7.12 6.23 -25.60
N ALA A 37 -5.93 5.66 -25.48
CA ALA A 37 -4.75 6.40 -25.03
C ALA A 37 -4.43 7.58 -25.96
N LYS A 38 -4.50 7.36 -27.28
CA LYS A 38 -4.26 8.41 -28.29
C LYS A 38 -5.29 9.54 -28.19
N ALA A 39 -6.56 9.21 -27.96
CA ALA A 39 -7.61 10.21 -27.78
C ALA A 39 -7.35 11.09 -26.55
N VAL A 40 -7.06 10.47 -25.40
CA VAL A 40 -6.74 11.19 -24.15
C VAL A 40 -5.51 12.08 -24.32
N LEU A 41 -4.46 11.60 -24.99
CA LEU A 41 -3.23 12.38 -25.24
C LEU A 41 -3.48 13.59 -26.12
N LYS A 42 -4.37 13.48 -27.12
CA LYS A 42 -4.76 14.60 -27.98
C LYS A 42 -5.49 15.67 -27.16
N GLU A 43 -6.52 15.29 -26.42
CA GLU A 43 -7.33 16.19 -25.58
C GLU A 43 -6.48 16.84 -24.47
N LEU A 44 -5.52 16.10 -23.89
CA LEU A 44 -4.57 16.65 -22.91
C LEU A 44 -3.72 17.76 -23.51
N LYS A 45 -3.22 17.57 -24.73
CA LYS A 45 -2.42 18.57 -25.47
C LYS A 45 -3.25 19.81 -25.82
N GLU A 46 -4.54 19.64 -26.13
CA GLU A 46 -5.48 20.72 -26.44
C GLU A 46 -5.91 21.48 -25.17
N GLY A 47 -5.74 20.87 -23.98
CA GLY A 47 -6.08 21.46 -22.68
C GLY A 47 -7.50 21.18 -22.23
N ASP A 48 -8.18 20.21 -22.86
CA ASP A 48 -9.55 19.82 -22.54
C ASP A 48 -9.62 18.86 -21.33
N VAL A 49 -8.48 18.31 -20.89
CA VAL A 49 -8.39 17.48 -19.70
C VAL A 49 -7.96 18.33 -18.52
N GLY A 50 -8.82 18.44 -17.51
CA GLY A 50 -8.54 19.19 -16.28
C GLY A 50 -7.72 18.37 -15.27
N ILE A 51 -7.97 17.06 -15.18
CA ILE A 51 -7.26 16.14 -14.28
C ILE A 51 -6.88 14.88 -15.05
N LEU A 52 -5.59 14.57 -15.10
CA LEU A 52 -5.07 13.32 -15.62
C LEU A 52 -4.55 12.44 -14.49
N ILE A 53 -5.12 11.26 -14.34
CA ILE A 53 -4.70 10.26 -13.36
C ILE A 53 -3.98 9.13 -14.08
N GLY A 54 -2.87 8.64 -13.51
CA GLY A 54 -2.17 7.54 -14.16
C GLY A 54 -1.04 6.93 -13.35
N THR A 55 -0.50 5.87 -13.90
CA THR A 55 0.73 5.24 -13.42
C THR A 55 1.96 5.97 -14.00
N HIS A 56 3.15 5.38 -13.90
CA HIS A 56 4.36 5.89 -14.57
C HIS A 56 4.19 6.12 -16.08
N ARG A 57 3.08 5.64 -16.70
CA ARG A 57 2.74 5.88 -18.11
C ARG A 57 2.57 7.37 -18.43
N ILE A 58 2.14 8.19 -17.46
CA ILE A 58 2.00 9.64 -17.66
C ILE A 58 3.36 10.36 -17.83
N LEU A 59 4.46 9.69 -17.55
CA LEU A 59 5.84 10.19 -17.75
C LEU A 59 6.41 9.81 -19.13
N GLY A 60 5.58 9.27 -20.01
CA GLY A 60 5.97 8.93 -21.35
C GLY A 60 6.34 10.17 -22.19
N LYS A 61 7.27 10.01 -23.13
CA LYS A 61 7.72 11.11 -24.00
C LYS A 61 6.61 11.68 -24.91
N ASP A 62 5.55 10.92 -25.12
CA ASP A 62 4.36 11.26 -25.90
C ASP A 62 3.31 12.05 -25.09
N VAL A 63 3.47 12.15 -23.78
CA VAL A 63 2.56 12.91 -22.91
C VAL A 63 2.96 14.38 -22.91
N ARG A 64 2.06 15.22 -23.32
CA ARG A 64 2.26 16.69 -23.40
C ARG A 64 1.13 17.39 -22.65
N PHE A 65 1.47 18.03 -21.55
CA PHE A 65 0.56 18.91 -20.83
C PHE A 65 0.58 20.30 -21.49
N LYS A 66 -0.59 20.92 -21.66
CA LYS A 66 -0.68 22.29 -22.15
C LYS A 66 -0.20 23.29 -21.09
N ASP A 67 -0.68 23.12 -19.87
CA ASP A 67 -0.32 23.97 -18.73
C ASP A 67 -0.52 23.16 -17.44
N LEU A 68 0.57 22.58 -16.92
CA LEU A 68 0.56 21.76 -15.71
C LEU A 68 0.81 22.66 -14.49
N GLY A 69 -0.22 22.88 -13.67
CA GLY A 69 -0.13 23.71 -12.46
C GLY A 69 0.16 22.90 -11.19
N LEU A 70 -0.38 21.68 -11.09
CA LEU A 70 -0.24 20.84 -9.87
C LEU A 70 0.10 19.40 -10.23
N LEU A 71 1.11 18.87 -9.58
CA LEU A 71 1.49 17.45 -9.63
C LEU A 71 1.25 16.79 -8.27
N ILE A 72 0.40 15.76 -8.25
CA ILE A 72 0.16 14.95 -7.04
C ILE A 72 0.82 13.59 -7.22
N VAL A 73 1.70 13.23 -6.29
CA VAL A 73 2.42 11.96 -6.27
C VAL A 73 1.99 11.17 -5.04
N ASP A 74 1.32 10.04 -5.28
CA ASP A 74 0.91 9.13 -4.21
C ASP A 74 1.90 7.97 -4.11
N GLU A 75 2.28 7.61 -2.86
CA GLU A 75 3.20 6.52 -2.55
C GLU A 75 4.55 6.63 -3.30
N GLU A 76 5.20 7.81 -3.26
CA GLU A 76 6.47 8.09 -3.97
C GLU A 76 7.56 7.05 -3.68
N GLN A 77 7.57 6.48 -2.47
CA GLN A 77 8.55 5.47 -2.07
C GLN A 77 8.46 4.17 -2.90
N LYS A 78 7.32 3.88 -3.51
CA LYS A 78 7.12 2.70 -4.37
C LYS A 78 7.68 2.89 -5.79
N PHE A 79 8.13 4.10 -6.15
CA PHE A 79 8.71 4.35 -7.46
C PHE A 79 10.22 4.09 -7.49
N GLY A 80 10.67 3.45 -8.57
CA GLY A 80 12.09 3.24 -8.84
C GLY A 80 12.82 4.55 -9.18
N VAL A 81 14.16 4.50 -9.16
CA VAL A 81 15.04 5.67 -9.36
C VAL A 81 14.76 6.40 -10.68
N SER A 82 14.58 5.67 -11.78
CA SER A 82 14.32 6.26 -13.10
C SER A 82 13.00 7.03 -13.18
N VAL A 83 11.98 6.57 -12.46
CA VAL A 83 10.68 7.24 -12.38
C VAL A 83 10.79 8.50 -11.53
N LYS A 84 11.50 8.43 -10.40
CA LYS A 84 11.75 9.59 -9.54
C LYS A 84 12.50 10.69 -10.26
N GLU A 85 13.47 10.35 -11.10
CA GLU A 85 14.22 11.34 -11.90
C GLU A 85 13.32 12.04 -12.92
N LYS A 86 12.47 11.29 -13.64
CA LYS A 86 11.48 11.89 -14.55
C LYS A 86 10.46 12.77 -13.80
N LEU A 87 10.03 12.37 -12.61
CA LEU A 87 9.17 13.19 -11.76
C LEU A 87 9.86 14.50 -11.35
N ARG A 88 11.17 14.48 -11.07
CA ARG A 88 11.94 15.71 -10.79
C ARG A 88 11.91 16.69 -11.95
N GLN A 89 12.02 16.20 -13.19
CA GLN A 89 11.94 17.04 -14.38
C GLN A 89 10.56 17.70 -14.54
N LEU A 90 9.48 16.99 -14.21
CA LEU A 90 8.13 17.55 -14.20
C LEU A 90 7.87 18.57 -13.07
N LYS A 91 8.58 18.42 -11.96
CA LYS A 91 8.42 19.28 -10.76
C LYS A 91 8.98 20.71 -10.95
N VAL A 92 9.73 20.94 -12.01
CA VAL A 92 10.29 22.28 -12.28
C VAL A 92 9.15 23.24 -12.63
N ASN A 93 8.96 24.27 -11.83
CA ASN A 93 7.90 25.28 -11.96
C ASN A 93 6.46 24.74 -11.83
N VAL A 94 6.26 23.61 -11.14
CA VAL A 94 4.95 23.01 -10.88
C VAL A 94 4.80 22.76 -9.38
N ASP A 95 3.70 23.20 -8.81
CA ASP A 95 3.40 22.89 -7.42
C ASP A 95 3.27 21.38 -7.24
N THR A 96 3.88 20.84 -6.19
CA THR A 96 3.95 19.40 -6.01
C THR A 96 3.49 18.98 -4.62
N LEU A 97 2.48 18.10 -4.58
CA LEU A 97 2.03 17.45 -3.36
C LEU A 97 2.44 15.96 -3.41
N THR A 98 3.21 15.53 -2.42
CA THR A 98 3.55 14.12 -2.24
C THR A 98 2.80 13.57 -1.04
N MET A 99 2.13 12.44 -1.20
CA MET A 99 1.36 11.78 -0.15
C MET A 99 1.91 10.39 0.14
N THR A 100 1.87 9.98 1.39
CA THR A 100 2.23 8.63 1.82
C THR A 100 1.60 8.30 3.17
N ALA A 101 1.31 7.04 3.40
CA ALA A 101 0.89 6.55 4.72
C ALA A 101 2.09 6.42 5.68
N THR A 102 3.27 6.11 5.13
CA THR A 102 4.52 5.97 5.88
C THR A 102 5.66 6.57 5.07
N PRO A 103 6.16 7.78 5.42
CA PRO A 103 7.31 8.34 4.74
C PRO A 103 8.53 7.43 4.92
N ILE A 104 9.38 7.34 3.89
CA ILE A 104 10.67 6.66 4.04
C ILE A 104 11.54 7.44 5.03
N PRO A 105 12.43 6.76 5.78
CA PRO A 105 13.26 7.41 6.81
C PRO A 105 13.99 8.67 6.33
N ARG A 106 14.57 8.62 5.13
CA ARG A 106 15.26 9.79 4.54
C ARG A 106 14.30 10.96 4.28
N THR A 107 13.11 10.71 3.74
CA THR A 107 12.11 11.76 3.47
C THR A 107 11.63 12.39 4.78
N LEU A 108 11.38 11.59 5.79
CA LEU A 108 11.01 12.04 7.13
C LEU A 108 12.13 12.90 7.74
N GLN A 109 13.37 12.44 7.64
CA GLN A 109 14.54 13.15 8.16
C GLN A 109 14.71 14.52 7.49
N PHE A 110 14.61 14.62 6.16
CA PHE A 110 14.65 15.90 5.47
C PHE A 110 13.51 16.85 5.87
N SER A 111 12.32 16.31 6.15
CA SER A 111 11.17 17.10 6.61
C SER A 111 11.40 17.61 8.04
N LEU A 112 11.91 16.78 8.94
CA LEU A 112 12.24 17.15 10.31
C LEU A 112 13.36 18.21 10.37
N MET A 113 14.27 18.22 9.42
CA MET A 113 15.32 19.24 9.27
C MET A 113 14.82 20.52 8.59
N GLY A 114 13.53 20.65 8.28
CA GLY A 114 12.97 21.82 7.62
C GLY A 114 13.30 21.95 6.12
N ALA A 115 13.91 20.92 5.51
CA ALA A 115 14.22 20.94 4.08
C ALA A 115 13.00 20.67 3.18
N ARG A 116 11.87 20.22 3.76
CA ARG A 116 10.58 20.03 3.10
C ARG A 116 9.46 20.30 4.08
N ASP A 117 8.39 20.94 3.61
CA ASP A 117 7.17 21.10 4.39
C ASP A 117 6.52 19.74 4.63
N LEU A 118 6.05 19.53 5.84
CA LEU A 118 5.33 18.31 6.25
C LEU A 118 4.01 18.67 6.89
N SER A 119 2.94 18.08 6.37
CA SER A 119 1.62 18.13 6.99
C SER A 119 1.19 16.73 7.36
N VAL A 120 0.65 16.57 8.58
CA VAL A 120 0.17 15.29 9.09
C VAL A 120 -1.33 15.34 9.26
N ILE A 121 -2.05 14.42 8.61
CA ILE A 121 -3.48 14.22 8.81
C ILE A 121 -3.64 13.18 9.92
N SER A 122 -3.94 13.64 11.14
CA SER A 122 -4.04 12.80 12.34
C SER A 122 -5.48 12.43 12.72
N THR A 123 -6.47 13.18 12.23
CA THR A 123 -7.87 12.89 12.53
C THR A 123 -8.38 11.76 11.65
N PRO A 124 -8.76 10.60 12.22
CA PRO A 124 -9.29 9.50 11.44
C PRO A 124 -10.70 9.82 10.91
N PRO A 125 -11.13 9.16 9.83
CA PRO A 125 -12.52 9.23 9.38
C PRO A 125 -13.48 8.72 10.48
N PRO A 126 -14.70 9.27 10.55
CA PRO A 126 -15.70 8.79 11.52
C PRO A 126 -16.04 7.30 11.25
N ASN A 127 -16.46 6.59 12.30
CA ASN A 127 -16.83 5.18 12.26
C ASN A 127 -15.70 4.22 11.82
N ARG A 128 -14.47 4.55 12.14
CA ARG A 128 -13.31 3.67 11.98
C ARG A 128 -12.84 3.19 13.33
N TYR A 129 -12.48 1.91 13.39
CA TYR A 129 -11.92 1.30 14.60
C TYR A 129 -10.42 1.01 14.38
N PRO A 130 -9.61 1.09 15.44
CA PRO A 130 -8.25 0.57 15.41
C PRO A 130 -8.25 -0.90 14.97
N ILE A 131 -7.23 -1.30 14.22
CA ILE A 131 -7.07 -2.67 13.78
C ILE A 131 -6.43 -3.47 14.91
N GLN A 132 -7.17 -4.44 15.44
CA GLN A 132 -6.65 -5.32 16.48
C GLN A 132 -5.49 -6.14 15.90
N THR A 133 -4.28 -5.90 16.40
CA THR A 133 -3.05 -6.48 15.88
C THR A 133 -2.48 -7.44 16.91
N GLU A 134 -2.20 -8.67 16.48
CA GLU A 134 -1.71 -9.74 17.35
C GLU A 134 -0.53 -10.47 16.68
N VAL A 135 0.48 -10.81 17.48
CA VAL A 135 1.64 -11.62 17.04
C VAL A 135 1.46 -13.06 17.53
N HIS A 136 1.47 -14.00 16.63
CA HIS A 136 1.36 -15.43 16.92
C HIS A 136 2.50 -16.23 16.27
N THR A 137 2.78 -17.42 16.78
CA THR A 137 3.49 -18.43 16.02
C THR A 137 2.58 -19.02 14.95
N PHE A 138 3.17 -19.57 13.86
CA PHE A 138 2.36 -20.23 12.84
C PHE A 138 1.53 -21.36 13.48
N ASN A 139 0.21 -21.26 13.32
CA ASN A 139 -0.74 -22.22 13.87
C ASN A 139 -1.94 -22.31 12.92
N GLU A 140 -2.22 -23.51 12.43
CA GLU A 140 -3.34 -23.78 11.52
C GLU A 140 -4.70 -23.47 12.17
N GLU A 141 -4.85 -23.70 13.47
CA GLU A 141 -6.06 -23.39 14.23
C GLU A 141 -6.35 -21.89 14.26
N VAL A 142 -5.36 -21.07 14.59
CA VAL A 142 -5.49 -19.59 14.58
C VAL A 142 -5.89 -19.08 13.20
N ILE A 143 -5.27 -19.61 12.15
CA ILE A 143 -5.59 -19.25 10.76
C ILE A 143 -7.04 -19.63 10.43
N THR A 144 -7.43 -20.86 10.76
CA THR A 144 -8.75 -21.40 10.48
C THR A 144 -9.84 -20.63 11.22
N ASP A 145 -9.62 -20.34 12.50
CA ASP A 145 -10.56 -19.56 13.31
C ASP A 145 -10.73 -18.14 12.79
N ALA A 146 -9.64 -17.48 12.42
CA ALA A 146 -9.68 -16.14 11.84
C ALA A 146 -10.48 -16.10 10.52
N ILE A 147 -10.29 -17.09 9.64
CA ILE A 147 -11.01 -17.19 8.38
C ILE A 147 -12.49 -17.50 8.64
N ASN A 148 -12.81 -18.49 9.48
CA ASN A 148 -14.19 -18.85 9.82
C ASN A 148 -14.95 -17.67 10.46
N PHE A 149 -14.30 -16.94 11.36
CA PHE A 149 -14.90 -15.76 11.97
C PHE A 149 -15.24 -14.70 10.91
N GLU A 150 -14.34 -14.45 9.97
CA GLU A 150 -14.58 -13.48 8.92
C GLU A 150 -15.68 -13.92 7.96
N MET A 151 -15.68 -15.19 7.54
CA MET A 151 -16.74 -15.76 6.69
C MET A 151 -18.10 -15.71 7.39
N SER A 152 -18.18 -15.97 8.71
CA SER A 152 -19.43 -15.95 9.48
C SER A 152 -20.14 -14.59 9.46
N ARG A 153 -19.41 -13.51 9.25
CA ARG A 153 -19.93 -12.13 9.13
C ARG A 153 -19.94 -11.58 7.70
N ASN A 154 -19.83 -12.48 6.70
CA ASN A 154 -19.74 -12.15 5.27
C ASN A 154 -18.60 -11.19 4.96
N GLY A 155 -17.46 -11.36 5.60
CA GLY A 155 -16.25 -10.62 5.33
C GLY A 155 -15.28 -11.44 4.47
N GLN A 156 -14.15 -10.81 4.14
CA GLN A 156 -13.10 -11.41 3.34
C GLN A 156 -11.75 -11.26 4.04
N VAL A 157 -10.81 -12.14 3.70
CA VAL A 157 -9.49 -12.22 4.32
C VAL A 157 -8.40 -12.01 3.29
N PHE A 158 -7.44 -11.14 3.60
CA PHE A 158 -6.13 -11.12 2.95
C PHE A 158 -5.19 -12.07 3.69
N PHE A 159 -4.56 -12.98 2.98
CA PHE A 159 -3.50 -13.80 3.53
C PHE A 159 -2.21 -13.57 2.74
N VAL A 160 -1.24 -12.92 3.38
CA VAL A 160 0.05 -12.57 2.76
C VAL A 160 1.09 -13.61 3.10
N ASN A 161 1.76 -14.12 2.06
CA ASN A 161 2.92 -15.00 2.21
C ASN A 161 4.00 -14.58 1.21
N ASN A 162 5.22 -14.33 1.70
CA ASN A 162 6.30 -13.76 0.89
C ASN A 162 6.87 -14.72 -0.19
N ARG A 163 6.60 -16.02 -0.07
CA ARG A 163 7.15 -17.03 -0.99
C ARG A 163 6.04 -17.62 -1.86
N ILE A 164 6.14 -17.42 -3.18
CA ILE A 164 5.19 -17.95 -4.15
C ILE A 164 5.08 -19.48 -4.07
N ALA A 165 6.21 -20.18 -3.89
CA ALA A 165 6.26 -21.64 -3.83
C ALA A 165 5.38 -22.25 -2.72
N ASN A 166 5.12 -21.52 -1.64
CA ASN A 166 4.32 -22.01 -0.51
C ASN A 166 2.81 -21.72 -0.66
N LEU A 167 2.40 -20.89 -1.63
CA LEU A 167 0.99 -20.50 -1.79
C LEU A 167 0.06 -21.69 -2.08
N PRO A 168 0.43 -22.66 -2.96
CA PRO A 168 -0.41 -23.83 -3.21
C PRO A 168 -0.62 -24.71 -1.95
N GLU A 169 0.43 -24.87 -1.14
CA GLU A 169 0.35 -25.65 0.10
C GLU A 169 -0.56 -24.98 1.14
N LEU A 170 -0.42 -23.65 1.31
CA LEU A 170 -1.30 -22.88 2.19
C LEU A 170 -2.75 -22.91 1.71
N LYS A 171 -2.99 -22.83 0.40
CA LYS A 171 -4.34 -22.98 -0.16
C LYS A 171 -4.92 -24.36 0.18
N ALA A 172 -4.16 -25.42 -0.07
CA ALA A 172 -4.60 -26.79 0.23
C ALA A 172 -4.88 -26.99 1.73
N MET A 173 -4.08 -26.38 2.60
CA MET A 173 -4.30 -26.39 4.04
C MET A 173 -5.62 -25.70 4.41
N ILE A 174 -5.90 -24.51 3.87
CA ILE A 174 -7.15 -23.80 4.15
C ILE A 174 -8.35 -24.59 3.64
N GLU A 175 -8.33 -25.09 2.40
CA GLU A 175 -9.42 -25.85 1.80
C GLU A 175 -9.66 -27.19 2.50
N ARG A 176 -8.63 -27.80 3.08
CA ARG A 176 -8.77 -29.02 3.90
C ARG A 176 -9.52 -28.76 5.21
N HIS A 177 -9.23 -27.64 5.88
CA HIS A 177 -9.87 -27.29 7.16
C HIS A 177 -11.22 -26.60 6.99
N ILE A 178 -11.41 -25.89 5.89
CA ILE A 178 -12.63 -25.13 5.58
C ILE A 178 -13.03 -25.44 4.13
N PRO A 179 -13.73 -26.58 3.89
CA PRO A 179 -14.05 -27.04 2.53
C PRO A 179 -14.89 -26.05 1.70
N ASP A 180 -15.70 -25.22 2.35
CA ASP A 180 -16.54 -24.21 1.69
C ASP A 180 -15.81 -22.88 1.42
N CYS A 181 -14.56 -22.75 1.83
CA CYS A 181 -13.78 -21.53 1.64
C CYS A 181 -13.27 -21.42 0.20
N ARG A 182 -13.60 -20.35 -0.47
CA ARG A 182 -13.14 -20.04 -1.83
C ARG A 182 -11.84 -19.25 -1.75
N VAL A 183 -10.73 -19.87 -2.14
CA VAL A 183 -9.39 -19.29 -2.04
C VAL A 183 -8.85 -18.96 -3.41
N ALA A 184 -8.53 -17.68 -3.65
CA ALA A 184 -7.76 -17.24 -4.81
C ALA A 184 -6.28 -17.08 -4.47
N ILE A 185 -5.41 -17.35 -5.44
CA ILE A 185 -3.97 -17.05 -5.35
C ILE A 185 -3.64 -15.91 -6.31
N GLY A 186 -2.91 -14.89 -5.81
CA GLY A 186 -2.41 -13.79 -6.61
C GLY A 186 -0.95 -13.45 -6.29
N HIS A 187 -0.09 -13.33 -7.30
CA HIS A 187 1.32 -12.96 -7.12
C HIS A 187 1.89 -12.20 -8.31
N GLY A 188 2.98 -11.48 -8.07
CA GLY A 188 3.57 -10.57 -9.04
C GLY A 188 4.22 -11.22 -10.27
N GLN A 189 4.35 -12.55 -10.32
CA GLN A 189 4.84 -13.29 -11.50
C GLN A 189 3.72 -13.73 -12.46
N MET A 190 2.45 -13.52 -12.07
CA MET A 190 1.32 -13.80 -12.95
C MET A 190 1.25 -12.74 -14.07
N GLU A 191 0.61 -13.11 -15.17
CA GLU A 191 0.29 -12.14 -16.22
C GLU A 191 -0.60 -11.03 -15.63
N PRO A 192 -0.30 -9.75 -15.95
CA PRO A 192 -1.02 -8.62 -15.35
C PRO A 192 -2.54 -8.69 -15.51
N ALA A 193 -3.03 -9.16 -16.65
CA ALA A 193 -4.47 -9.29 -16.91
C ALA A 193 -5.13 -10.38 -16.03
N GLU A 194 -4.43 -11.48 -15.79
CA GLU A 194 -4.88 -12.55 -14.91
C GLU A 194 -4.94 -12.07 -13.46
N LEU A 195 -3.89 -11.38 -13.00
CA LEU A 195 -3.85 -10.82 -11.66
C LEU A 195 -4.95 -9.78 -11.43
N GLU A 196 -5.18 -8.87 -12.40
CA GLU A 196 -6.26 -7.90 -12.34
C GLU A 196 -7.63 -8.57 -12.26
N LYS A 197 -7.85 -9.65 -13.01
CA LYS A 197 -9.08 -10.44 -12.95
C LYS A 197 -9.29 -11.05 -11.57
N ILE A 198 -8.28 -11.68 -10.99
CA ILE A 198 -8.36 -12.27 -9.64
C ILE A 198 -8.72 -11.21 -8.58
N ILE A 199 -8.08 -10.04 -8.65
CA ILE A 199 -8.38 -8.93 -7.75
C ILE A 199 -9.83 -8.45 -7.93
N PHE A 200 -10.28 -8.33 -9.18
CA PHE A 200 -11.64 -7.92 -9.49
C PHE A 200 -12.68 -8.93 -8.99
N ASP A 201 -12.44 -10.22 -9.23
CA ASP A 201 -13.29 -11.31 -8.75
C ASP A 201 -13.33 -11.33 -7.20
N PHE A 202 -12.21 -11.06 -6.54
CA PHE A 202 -12.17 -10.93 -5.07
C PHE A 202 -12.97 -9.72 -4.57
N VAL A 203 -12.88 -8.57 -5.23
CA VAL A 203 -13.69 -7.38 -4.91
C VAL A 203 -15.19 -7.68 -5.04
N ASN A 204 -15.56 -8.51 -6.02
CA ASN A 204 -16.95 -8.90 -6.29
C ASN A 204 -17.45 -10.08 -5.44
N TYR A 205 -16.71 -10.52 -4.41
CA TYR A 205 -17.06 -11.61 -3.51
C TYR A 205 -17.04 -13.01 -4.11
N ASP A 206 -16.36 -13.23 -5.21
CA ASP A 206 -16.20 -14.56 -5.78
C ASP A 206 -15.25 -15.44 -4.94
N TYR A 207 -14.46 -14.81 -4.07
CA TYR A 207 -13.52 -15.46 -3.16
C TYR A 207 -13.63 -14.94 -1.73
N ASP A 208 -13.43 -15.80 -0.76
CA ASP A 208 -13.44 -15.50 0.67
C ASP A 208 -12.04 -15.12 1.17
N VAL A 209 -11.00 -15.72 0.59
CA VAL A 209 -9.59 -15.47 0.91
C VAL A 209 -8.81 -15.15 -0.35
N LEU A 210 -8.07 -14.05 -0.32
CA LEU A 210 -7.02 -13.77 -1.30
C LEU A 210 -5.66 -14.08 -0.67
N LEU A 211 -5.10 -15.22 -1.08
CA LEU A 211 -3.76 -15.65 -0.70
C LEU A 211 -2.75 -15.05 -1.68
N ALA A 212 -1.92 -14.14 -1.22
CA ALA A 212 -1.12 -13.31 -2.09
C ALA A 212 0.29 -13.06 -1.56
N THR A 213 1.18 -12.65 -2.44
CA THR A 213 2.43 -12.01 -2.06
C THR A 213 2.19 -10.53 -1.73
N THR A 214 3.24 -9.70 -1.73
CA THR A 214 3.18 -8.28 -1.38
C THR A 214 2.37 -7.39 -2.33
N ILE A 215 1.69 -7.97 -3.33
CA ILE A 215 0.85 -7.20 -4.29
C ILE A 215 -0.25 -6.37 -3.62
N ILE A 216 -0.73 -6.80 -2.46
CA ILE A 216 -1.77 -6.09 -1.71
C ILE A 216 -1.29 -4.76 -1.10
N GLU A 217 0.02 -4.53 -1.05
CA GLU A 217 0.59 -3.23 -0.64
C GLU A 217 0.23 -2.10 -1.61
N SER A 218 -0.22 -2.44 -2.80
CA SER A 218 -0.33 -1.54 -3.96
C SER A 218 -1.54 -0.60 -3.96
N GLY A 219 -2.15 -0.32 -2.80
CA GLY A 219 -3.21 0.69 -2.71
C GLY A 219 -4.63 0.19 -3.02
N ILE A 220 -4.83 -1.12 -3.15
CA ILE A 220 -6.14 -1.71 -3.42
C ILE A 220 -7.09 -1.45 -2.26
N ASP A 221 -8.25 -0.89 -2.55
CA ASP A 221 -9.31 -0.65 -1.57
C ASP A 221 -10.39 -1.73 -1.68
N ILE A 222 -10.49 -2.57 -0.64
CA ILE A 222 -11.50 -3.62 -0.54
C ILE A 222 -12.18 -3.49 0.83
N PRO A 223 -13.28 -2.72 0.92
CA PRO A 223 -13.93 -2.40 2.19
C PRO A 223 -14.42 -3.62 2.96
N ASN A 224 -14.67 -4.74 2.28
CA ASN A 224 -15.14 -5.97 2.90
C ASN A 224 -14.03 -6.87 3.45
N ALA A 225 -12.75 -6.61 3.11
CA ALA A 225 -11.63 -7.29 3.73
C ALA A 225 -11.35 -6.69 5.11
N ASN A 226 -11.70 -7.40 6.16
CA ASN A 226 -11.56 -6.93 7.54
C ASN A 226 -10.55 -7.74 8.36
N THR A 227 -9.99 -8.79 7.80
CA THR A 227 -8.92 -9.57 8.42
C THR A 227 -7.74 -9.68 7.45
N ILE A 228 -6.54 -9.45 7.97
CA ILE A 228 -5.29 -9.73 7.27
C ILE A 228 -4.42 -10.66 8.11
N ILE A 229 -3.90 -11.69 7.47
CA ILE A 229 -2.94 -12.64 8.04
C ILE A 229 -1.62 -12.44 7.29
N ILE A 230 -0.52 -12.17 8.00
CA ILE A 230 0.79 -11.95 7.38
C ILE A 230 1.73 -13.05 7.89
N ASN A 231 2.04 -14.01 7.03
CA ASN A 231 2.94 -15.12 7.37
C ASN A 231 4.40 -14.68 7.25
N GLN A 232 5.24 -15.19 8.15
CA GLN A 232 6.65 -14.81 8.26
C GLN A 232 6.84 -13.29 8.37
N ALA A 233 6.05 -12.67 9.25
CA ALA A 233 5.98 -11.23 9.42
C ALA A 233 7.33 -10.57 9.76
N GLN A 234 8.26 -11.30 10.40
CA GLN A 234 9.62 -10.84 10.70
C GLN A 234 10.46 -10.50 9.46
N ASN A 235 10.06 -11.00 8.29
CA ASN A 235 10.77 -10.76 7.03
C ASN A 235 10.36 -9.46 6.33
N PHE A 236 9.37 -8.76 6.88
CA PHE A 236 8.89 -7.49 6.33
C PHE A 236 9.41 -6.30 7.11
N GLY A 237 9.61 -5.19 6.43
CA GLY A 237 9.90 -3.91 7.07
C GLY A 237 8.71 -3.38 7.86
N LEU A 238 8.98 -2.52 8.85
CA LEU A 238 7.91 -1.95 9.69
C LEU A 238 6.91 -1.13 8.86
N SER A 239 7.39 -0.34 7.90
CA SER A 239 6.55 0.41 6.97
C SER A 239 5.69 -0.50 6.09
N ASP A 240 6.23 -1.64 5.63
CA ASP A 240 5.49 -2.60 4.82
C ASP A 240 4.38 -3.27 5.63
N LEU A 241 4.68 -3.68 6.87
CA LEU A 241 3.68 -4.23 7.79
C LEU A 241 2.55 -3.24 8.06
N HIS A 242 2.88 -1.97 8.29
CA HIS A 242 1.89 -0.92 8.51
C HIS A 242 1.01 -0.69 7.26
N GLN A 243 1.60 -0.66 6.08
CA GLN A 243 0.85 -0.51 4.83
C GLN A 243 -0.06 -1.70 4.55
N MET A 244 0.42 -2.93 4.76
CA MET A 244 -0.39 -4.14 4.61
C MET A 244 -1.53 -4.17 5.62
N ARG A 245 -1.25 -3.89 6.90
CA ARG A 245 -2.29 -3.75 7.93
C ARG A 245 -3.36 -2.73 7.55
N GLY A 246 -2.98 -1.61 6.98
CA GLY A 246 -3.88 -0.57 6.51
C GLY A 246 -4.75 -0.95 5.31
N ARG A 247 -4.63 -2.16 4.77
CA ARG A 247 -5.55 -2.67 3.72
C ARG A 247 -6.87 -3.17 4.30
N VAL A 248 -6.94 -3.45 5.60
CA VAL A 248 -8.17 -3.81 6.31
C VAL A 248 -8.65 -2.66 7.20
N GLY A 249 -9.84 -2.79 7.80
CA GLY A 249 -10.40 -1.75 8.68
C GLY A 249 -10.92 -0.52 7.92
N ARG A 250 -11.30 -0.68 6.67
CA ARG A 250 -11.83 0.39 5.81
C ARG A 250 -13.35 0.51 5.82
N SER A 251 -14.01 -0.28 6.65
CA SER A 251 -15.45 -0.25 6.90
C SER A 251 -15.74 0.06 8.38
N ASN A 252 -17.01 0.05 8.76
CA ASN A 252 -17.47 0.18 10.14
C ASN A 252 -17.42 -1.13 10.95
N LYS A 253 -16.77 -2.18 10.41
CA LYS A 253 -16.58 -3.45 11.10
C LYS A 253 -15.22 -3.48 11.81
N LYS A 254 -15.14 -4.18 12.94
CA LYS A 254 -13.86 -4.46 13.59
C LYS A 254 -12.95 -5.23 12.64
N ALA A 255 -11.69 -4.84 12.59
CA ALA A 255 -10.69 -5.45 11.73
C ALA A 255 -9.55 -6.05 12.56
N PHE A 256 -8.92 -7.08 11.99
CA PHE A 256 -7.89 -7.87 12.66
C PHE A 256 -6.66 -8.01 11.77
N CYS A 257 -5.49 -7.99 12.41
CA CYS A 257 -4.21 -8.22 11.77
C CYS A 257 -3.45 -9.28 12.57
N TYR A 258 -3.30 -10.47 12.01
CA TYR A 258 -2.54 -11.57 12.60
C TYR A 258 -1.15 -11.62 11.97
N LEU A 259 -0.12 -11.38 12.78
CA LEU A 259 1.28 -11.45 12.37
C LEU A 259 1.84 -12.81 12.80
N LEU A 260 2.09 -13.69 11.84
CA LEU A 260 2.64 -15.01 12.12
C LEU A 260 4.17 -14.95 11.99
N ALA A 261 4.87 -15.28 13.06
CA ALA A 261 6.33 -15.25 13.12
C ALA A 261 6.85 -16.42 13.97
N PRO A 262 8.14 -16.78 13.87
CA PRO A 262 8.77 -17.66 14.85
C PRO A 262 8.65 -17.08 16.27
N PRO A 263 8.85 -17.90 17.32
CA PRO A 263 8.84 -17.40 18.69
C PRO A 263 9.76 -16.18 18.86
N LEU A 264 9.31 -15.15 19.56
CA LEU A 264 10.04 -13.89 19.74
C LEU A 264 11.47 -14.09 20.27
N SER A 265 11.70 -15.15 21.05
CA SER A 265 13.03 -15.51 21.56
C SER A 265 14.01 -15.94 20.48
N SER A 266 13.53 -16.43 19.35
CA SER A 266 14.36 -16.87 18.21
C SER A 266 14.62 -15.78 17.17
N LEU A 267 13.96 -14.63 17.30
CA LEU A 267 14.11 -13.51 16.39
C LEU A 267 15.33 -12.64 16.71
N THR A 268 15.87 -11.99 15.68
CA THR A 268 16.84 -10.91 15.87
C THR A 268 16.27 -9.78 16.72
N ALA A 269 17.11 -9.01 17.39
CA ALA A 269 16.69 -7.86 18.18
C ALA A 269 15.87 -6.86 17.33
N GLU A 270 16.31 -6.61 16.11
CA GLU A 270 15.63 -5.73 15.15
C GLU A 270 14.25 -6.29 14.75
N GLY A 271 14.16 -7.58 14.38
CA GLY A 271 12.91 -8.23 14.02
C GLY A 271 11.89 -8.20 15.16
N ARG A 272 12.35 -8.43 16.39
CA ARG A 272 11.51 -8.33 17.61
C ARG A 272 11.00 -6.92 17.80
N ARG A 273 11.87 -5.90 17.72
CA ARG A 273 11.47 -4.50 17.86
C ARG A 273 10.44 -4.08 16.82
N ARG A 274 10.58 -4.54 15.57
CA ARG A 274 9.59 -4.26 14.50
C ARG A 274 8.22 -4.84 14.82
N LEU A 275 8.14 -6.11 15.21
CA LEU A 275 6.87 -6.76 15.55
C LEU A 275 6.21 -6.13 16.78
N GLN A 276 6.98 -5.79 17.80
CA GLN A 276 6.47 -5.09 18.96
C GLN A 276 5.97 -3.68 18.61
N ALA A 277 6.67 -2.96 17.73
CA ALA A 277 6.25 -1.63 17.31
C ALA A 277 4.93 -1.67 16.55
N ILE A 278 4.74 -2.60 15.58
CA ILE A 278 3.50 -2.69 14.83
C ILE A 278 2.31 -3.12 15.69
N GLU A 279 2.53 -3.94 16.71
CA GLU A 279 1.52 -4.34 17.68
C GLU A 279 1.11 -3.18 18.60
N ASN A 280 2.09 -2.42 19.11
CA ASN A 280 1.85 -1.30 20.02
C ASN A 280 1.24 -0.06 19.33
N PHE A 281 1.60 0.20 18.08
CA PHE A 281 1.07 1.33 17.30
C PHE A 281 -0.10 0.90 16.41
N SER A 282 -1.19 0.47 17.02
CA SER A 282 -2.41 0.03 16.33
C SER A 282 -3.44 1.14 16.10
N ASP A 283 -3.26 2.30 16.73
CA ASP A 283 -4.19 3.43 16.64
C ASP A 283 -4.25 4.01 15.21
N LEU A 284 -5.42 4.52 14.87
CA LEU A 284 -5.62 5.23 13.60
C LEU A 284 -4.75 6.50 13.57
N GLY A 285 -4.08 6.73 12.44
CA GLY A 285 -3.18 7.88 12.30
C GLY A 285 -1.75 7.63 12.80
N SER A 286 -1.40 6.41 13.22
CA SER A 286 -0.07 6.07 13.76
C SER A 286 1.06 6.04 12.70
N GLY A 287 0.78 6.34 11.43
CA GLY A 287 1.77 6.23 10.34
C GLY A 287 3.04 7.02 10.57
N ILE A 288 2.95 8.22 11.15
CA ILE A 288 4.15 9.03 11.46
C ILE A 288 4.97 8.40 12.59
N HIS A 289 4.32 7.87 13.64
CA HIS A 289 5.00 7.19 14.74
C HIS A 289 5.69 5.91 14.26
N ILE A 290 5.04 5.16 13.37
CA ILE A 290 5.64 3.99 12.70
C ILE A 290 6.89 4.39 11.90
N ALA A 291 6.80 5.48 11.15
CA ALA A 291 7.95 5.97 10.37
C ALA A 291 9.11 6.42 11.26
N MET A 292 8.82 7.05 12.39
CA MET A 292 9.83 7.44 13.39
C MET A 292 10.46 6.20 14.05
N GLN A 293 9.67 5.19 14.39
CA GLN A 293 10.19 3.93 14.94
C GLN A 293 11.03 3.16 13.90
N ASP A 294 10.63 3.17 12.62
CA ASP A 294 11.42 2.55 11.56
C ASP A 294 12.78 3.25 11.39
N LEU A 295 12.79 4.59 11.51
CA LEU A 295 14.00 5.39 11.52
C LEU A 295 14.92 5.04 12.69
N ASP A 296 14.38 4.92 13.89
CA ASP A 296 15.13 4.55 15.11
C ASP A 296 15.69 3.11 15.05
N ILE A 297 14.91 2.16 14.55
CA ILE A 297 15.33 0.75 14.43
C ILE A 297 16.45 0.57 13.41
N ARG A 298 16.37 1.26 12.26
CA ARG A 298 17.37 1.19 11.18
C ARG A 298 18.57 2.08 11.40
N GLY A 299 18.47 3.06 12.32
CA GLY A 299 19.34 4.22 12.37
C GLY A 299 19.01 5.22 11.25
N ALA A 300 19.48 6.49 11.38
CA ALA A 300 19.08 7.58 10.46
C ALA A 300 19.69 7.51 9.05
N GLY A 301 20.56 6.58 8.80
CA GLY A 301 21.22 6.44 7.51
C GLY A 301 22.20 7.57 7.17
N ASN A 302 22.99 7.37 6.15
CA ASN A 302 23.86 8.44 5.63
C ASN A 302 23.01 9.43 4.83
N LEU A 303 22.89 10.66 5.31
CA LEU A 303 22.08 11.75 4.71
C LEU A 303 22.40 12.01 3.23
N LEU A 304 23.61 11.74 2.80
CA LEU A 304 24.12 12.05 1.46
C LEU A 304 24.48 10.79 0.64
N GLY A 305 24.43 9.60 1.23
CA GLY A 305 24.82 8.35 0.58
C GLY A 305 23.68 7.57 -0.07
N ALA A 306 24.03 6.54 -0.83
CA ALA A 306 23.08 5.59 -1.44
C ALA A 306 22.53 4.58 -0.43
N GLU A 307 23.19 4.41 0.71
CA GLU A 307 22.81 3.45 1.76
C GLU A 307 21.77 4.06 2.69
N GLN A 308 20.72 3.30 3.00
CA GLN A 308 19.61 3.71 3.87
C GLN A 308 19.81 3.27 5.34
N SER A 309 20.96 2.68 5.66
CA SER A 309 21.31 2.24 7.01
C SER A 309 22.50 3.04 7.54
N GLY A 310 22.40 3.58 8.73
CA GLY A 310 23.45 4.29 9.42
C GLY A 310 23.21 4.33 10.92
N PHE A 311 24.28 4.53 11.68
CA PHE A 311 24.25 4.55 13.13
C PHE A 311 23.79 5.94 13.62
N ILE A 312 22.58 6.03 14.17
CA ILE A 312 22.16 7.16 15.04
C ILE A 312 22.41 6.84 16.52
N ALA A 313 22.77 5.60 16.86
CA ALA A 313 22.94 5.20 18.26
C ALA A 313 23.99 6.01 19.04
N ASP A 314 24.91 6.72 18.35
CA ASP A 314 25.98 7.52 18.96
C ASP A 314 25.73 9.04 19.00
N LEU A 315 24.67 9.51 18.35
CA LEU A 315 24.27 10.93 18.42
C LEU A 315 22.91 10.99 19.13
N GLY A 316 22.96 11.18 20.43
CA GLY A 316 21.74 11.33 21.23
C GLY A 316 20.78 12.38 20.65
N TYR A 317 19.49 12.22 20.92
CA TYR A 317 18.37 13.11 20.53
C TYR A 317 18.45 14.53 21.14
N GLU A 318 19.63 15.00 21.51
CA GLU A 318 19.84 16.32 22.08
C GLU A 318 20.64 17.19 21.11
N THR A 319 19.96 17.66 20.09
CA THR A 319 20.25 18.97 19.46
C THR A 319 19.04 19.44 18.67
#